data_729cc98f0dff88502fef7d459a6d0352
#
_entry.id   729cc98f0dff88502fef7d459a6d0352
#
_cell.length_a   1.000
_cell.length_b   1.000
_cell.length_c   1.000
_cell.angle_alpha   90.00
_cell.angle_beta   90.00
_cell.angle_gamma   90.00
#
_symmetry.space_group_name_H-M   'P 1'
#
loop_
_entity.id
_entity.type
_entity.pdbx_description
1 polymer ?
#
loop_
_entity_poly.entity_id
_entity_poly.type
_entity_poly.pdbx_seq_one_letter_code
_entity_poly.pdbx_strand_id
1 'polypeptide(L)'
;MSGISAIEVNISCPNVENRGLVFACDPEASRRVIDGVRRTIGGELPIIAKLSPDVTDLVSIAKGVVDAGADGLALINTVLGMVINVDTMRPHLGGKTGGLSGPAIRPIAVRAVYQVHAALPQTPILGMGGIASGKDALEMILAGASGVSIGTASFGNPTAIMSIQAELKQLLLDRGFTSLKQAVGYAHRSVEGE
;
A
#
# COMPACT_ATOMS: atom_id res chain seq x y z
N MET A 1 -24.76 -1.99 -7.13
CA MET A 1 -23.82 -1.57 -8.20
C MET A 1 -23.32 -2.82 -8.93
N SER A 2 -23.89 -3.16 -10.08
CA SER A 2 -23.50 -4.37 -10.79
C SER A 2 -22.11 -4.18 -11.44
N GLY A 3 -21.23 -5.19 -11.35
CA GLY A 3 -19.91 -5.21 -11.96
C GLY A 3 -18.76 -4.61 -11.14
N ILE A 4 -19.01 -4.10 -9.93
CA ILE A 4 -17.97 -3.62 -9.01
C ILE A 4 -17.75 -4.69 -7.94
N SER A 5 -16.49 -5.08 -7.70
CA SER A 5 -16.12 -6.10 -6.72
C SER A 5 -15.65 -5.53 -5.38
N ALA A 6 -15.13 -4.32 -5.37
CA ALA A 6 -14.66 -3.61 -4.16
C ALA A 6 -14.51 -2.12 -4.47
N ILE A 7 -14.40 -1.31 -3.42
CA ILE A 7 -14.12 0.12 -3.51
C ILE A 7 -12.79 0.40 -2.81
N GLU A 8 -11.81 0.95 -3.54
CA GLU A 8 -10.62 1.52 -2.92
C GLU A 8 -10.86 3.00 -2.60
N VAL A 9 -10.84 3.34 -1.32
CA VAL A 9 -10.98 4.71 -0.84
C VAL A 9 -9.59 5.31 -0.64
N ASN A 10 -9.21 6.21 -1.55
CA ASN A 10 -7.91 6.89 -1.47
C ASN A 10 -8.01 8.10 -0.54
N ILE A 11 -7.61 7.92 0.72
CA ILE A 11 -7.53 8.98 1.73
C ILE A 11 -6.13 9.60 1.83
N SER A 12 -5.19 9.17 0.98
CA SER A 12 -3.77 9.49 1.06
C SER A 12 -3.31 10.61 0.11
N CYS A 13 -4.25 11.31 -0.56
CA CYS A 13 -3.90 12.32 -1.55
C CYS A 13 -3.36 13.61 -0.91
N PRO A 14 -2.10 14.03 -1.18
CA PRO A 14 -1.53 15.27 -0.65
C PRO A 14 -2.08 16.53 -1.33
N ASN A 15 -2.86 16.39 -2.41
CA ASN A 15 -3.29 17.48 -3.28
C ASN A 15 -4.65 18.08 -2.92
N VAL A 16 -5.24 17.76 -1.77
CA VAL A 16 -6.49 18.38 -1.35
C VAL A 16 -6.17 19.75 -0.72
N GLU A 17 -6.38 20.81 -1.50
CA GLU A 17 -6.30 22.21 -1.09
C GLU A 17 -7.35 22.54 -0.02
N ASN A 18 -7.21 22.04 1.19
CA ASN A 18 -7.99 22.54 2.30
C ASN A 18 -7.16 22.55 3.59
N ARG A 19 -6.54 23.71 3.83
CA ARG A 19 -6.04 24.15 5.13
C ARG A 19 -4.99 23.27 5.82
N GLY A 20 -4.08 22.61 5.07
CA GLY A 20 -2.89 22.01 5.66
C GLY A 20 -3.10 20.74 6.51
N LEU A 21 -4.32 20.23 6.60
CA LEU A 21 -4.63 18.96 7.23
C LEU A 21 -4.87 17.94 6.12
N VAL A 22 -3.84 17.18 5.79
CA VAL A 22 -3.96 15.99 4.96
C VAL A 22 -4.78 14.98 5.76
N PHE A 23 -5.95 14.57 5.26
CA PHE A 23 -6.78 13.54 5.92
C PHE A 23 -5.99 12.31 6.33
N ALA A 24 -4.95 11.97 5.55
CA ALA A 24 -4.06 10.86 5.80
C ALA A 24 -3.21 10.97 7.08
N CYS A 25 -3.02 12.18 7.63
CA CYS A 25 -2.16 12.40 8.80
C CYS A 25 -2.94 12.43 10.12
N ASP A 26 -4.28 12.45 10.06
CA ASP A 26 -5.16 12.48 11.22
C ASP A 26 -6.00 11.19 11.25
N PRO A 27 -5.79 10.32 12.25
CA PRO A 27 -6.56 9.07 12.39
C PRO A 27 -8.06 9.29 12.44
N GLU A 28 -8.53 10.36 13.13
CA GLU A 28 -9.95 10.65 13.27
C GLU A 28 -10.56 11.18 11.96
N ALA A 29 -9.82 11.99 11.18
CA ALA A 29 -10.27 12.43 9.87
C ALA A 29 -10.34 11.25 8.89
N SER A 30 -9.34 10.37 8.88
CA SER A 30 -9.33 9.13 8.09
C SER A 30 -10.52 8.23 8.44
N ARG A 31 -10.77 8.05 9.72
CA ARG A 31 -11.88 7.27 10.27
C ARG A 31 -13.22 7.79 9.78
N ARG A 32 -13.47 9.12 9.86
CA ARG A 32 -14.72 9.75 9.41
C ARG A 32 -15.00 9.53 7.92
N VAL A 33 -13.97 9.53 7.07
CA VAL A 33 -14.14 9.26 5.64
C VAL A 33 -14.62 7.82 5.41
N ILE A 34 -13.95 6.84 6.01
CA ILE A 34 -14.32 5.43 5.86
C ILE A 34 -15.71 5.14 6.42
N ASP A 35 -16.03 5.67 7.61
CA ASP A 35 -17.35 5.55 8.23
C ASP A 35 -18.45 6.17 7.34
N GLY A 36 -18.19 7.33 6.72
CA GLY A 36 -19.12 7.95 5.77
C GLY A 36 -19.37 7.08 4.54
N VAL A 37 -18.32 6.51 3.95
CA VAL A 37 -18.44 5.59 2.81
C VAL A 37 -19.21 4.34 3.24
N ARG A 38 -18.85 3.71 4.37
CA ARG A 38 -19.50 2.50 4.88
C ARG A 38 -21.01 2.74 5.12
N ARG A 39 -21.38 3.86 5.72
CA ARG A 39 -22.80 4.21 5.92
C ARG A 39 -23.56 4.36 4.61
N THR A 40 -22.90 4.86 3.57
CA THR A 40 -23.52 5.09 2.26
C THR A 40 -23.74 3.79 1.48
N ILE A 41 -22.77 2.88 1.50
CA ILE A 41 -22.82 1.64 0.69
C ILE A 41 -23.31 0.43 1.49
N GLY A 42 -23.46 0.55 2.82
CA GLY A 42 -23.79 -0.60 3.69
C GLY A 42 -22.74 -1.69 3.63
N GLY A 43 -23.18 -2.94 3.72
CA GLY A 43 -22.33 -4.14 3.64
C GLY A 43 -22.17 -4.74 2.24
N GLU A 44 -22.66 -4.07 1.20
CA GLU A 44 -22.76 -4.66 -0.15
C GLU A 44 -21.40 -4.88 -0.83
N LEU A 45 -20.42 -4.01 -0.55
CA LEU A 45 -19.11 -4.05 -1.18
C LEU A 45 -17.98 -3.94 -0.14
N PRO A 46 -16.88 -4.67 -0.33
CA PRO A 46 -15.66 -4.48 0.45
C PRO A 46 -15.08 -3.08 0.25
N ILE A 47 -14.62 -2.46 1.34
CA ILE A 47 -13.89 -1.20 1.34
C ILE A 47 -12.41 -1.47 1.61
N ILE A 48 -11.55 -1.00 0.71
CA ILE A 48 -10.10 -1.02 0.86
C ILE A 48 -9.63 0.41 1.11
N ALA A 49 -9.05 0.68 2.29
CA ALA A 49 -8.53 2.01 2.61
C ALA A 49 -7.08 2.12 2.11
N LYS A 50 -6.81 3.09 1.22
CA LYS A 50 -5.45 3.36 0.73
C LYS A 50 -4.79 4.44 1.56
N LEU A 51 -3.65 4.08 2.19
CA LEU A 51 -2.96 4.91 3.17
C LEU A 51 -1.67 5.54 2.64
N SER A 52 -1.34 6.71 3.20
CA SER A 52 -0.11 7.44 2.90
C SER A 52 1.06 6.90 3.74
N PRO A 53 2.27 6.83 3.18
CA PRO A 53 3.49 6.58 3.95
C PRO A 53 3.98 7.82 4.71
N ASP A 54 3.50 9.01 4.35
CA ASP A 54 3.99 10.30 4.86
C ASP A 54 3.30 10.67 6.19
N VAL A 55 3.32 9.72 7.12
CA VAL A 55 2.69 9.85 8.44
C VAL A 55 3.63 9.34 9.54
N THR A 56 3.49 9.90 10.74
CA THR A 56 4.33 9.51 11.87
C THR A 56 3.95 8.13 12.42
N ASP A 57 2.65 7.85 12.53
CA ASP A 57 2.12 6.58 13.05
C ASP A 57 1.08 5.99 12.08
N LEU A 58 1.57 5.19 11.14
CA LEU A 58 0.73 4.51 10.17
C LEU A 58 -0.17 3.44 10.81
N VAL A 59 0.30 2.82 11.89
CA VAL A 59 -0.45 1.76 12.57
C VAL A 59 -1.72 2.31 13.23
N SER A 60 -1.63 3.47 13.88
CA SER A 60 -2.80 4.14 14.45
C SER A 60 -3.85 4.50 13.39
N ILE A 61 -3.40 4.99 12.22
CA ILE A 61 -4.32 5.30 11.13
C ILE A 61 -4.96 4.02 10.59
N ALA A 62 -4.16 2.96 10.38
CA ALA A 62 -4.65 1.67 9.90
C ALA A 62 -5.73 1.10 10.85
N LYS A 63 -5.49 1.12 12.16
CA LYS A 63 -6.50 0.71 13.17
C LYS A 63 -7.76 1.55 13.07
N GLY A 64 -7.62 2.87 13.02
CA GLY A 64 -8.78 3.78 12.95
C GLY A 64 -9.68 3.53 11.73
N VAL A 65 -9.11 3.27 10.55
CA VAL A 65 -9.90 2.99 9.34
C VAL A 65 -10.51 1.59 9.35
N VAL A 66 -9.85 0.59 9.93
CA VAL A 66 -10.41 -0.76 10.10
C VAL A 66 -11.57 -0.73 11.08
N ASP A 67 -11.41 -0.04 12.22
CA ASP A 67 -12.48 0.14 13.21
C ASP A 67 -13.69 0.91 12.63
N ALA A 68 -13.47 1.77 11.63
CA ALA A 68 -14.52 2.48 10.91
C ALA A 68 -15.20 1.66 9.81
N GLY A 69 -14.76 0.43 9.57
CA GLY A 69 -15.38 -0.51 8.65
C GLY A 69 -14.65 -0.72 7.32
N ALA A 70 -13.35 -0.43 7.24
CA ALA A 70 -12.54 -0.91 6.12
C ALA A 70 -12.32 -2.42 6.24
N ASP A 71 -12.57 -3.17 5.15
CA ASP A 71 -12.39 -4.63 5.09
C ASP A 71 -10.95 -5.02 4.76
N GLY A 72 -10.17 -4.09 4.21
CA GLY A 72 -8.77 -4.27 3.85
C GLY A 72 -8.04 -2.95 3.71
N LEU A 73 -6.73 -3.04 3.56
CA LEU A 73 -5.83 -1.90 3.43
C LEU A 73 -5.03 -1.99 2.13
N ALA A 74 -4.74 -0.83 1.52
CA ALA A 74 -3.78 -0.71 0.41
C ALA A 74 -2.59 0.14 0.88
N LEU A 75 -1.42 -0.46 0.94
CA LEU A 75 -0.18 0.12 1.47
C LEU A 75 0.93 -0.02 0.43
N ILE A 76 1.53 1.07 0.00
CA ILE A 76 1.40 2.47 0.35
C ILE A 76 1.05 3.31 -0.88
N ASN A 77 0.58 4.53 -0.69
CA ASN A 77 0.60 5.53 -1.75
C ASN A 77 2.06 5.99 -2.02
N THR A 78 2.28 6.84 -3.01
CA THR A 78 3.58 7.47 -3.29
C THR A 78 4.09 8.26 -2.09
N VAL A 79 5.41 8.37 -1.97
CA VAL A 79 6.10 9.18 -0.95
C VAL A 79 6.20 10.62 -1.47
N LEU A 80 5.92 11.60 -0.63
CA LEU A 80 6.04 13.00 -1.03
C LEU A 80 7.51 13.35 -1.32
N GLY A 81 7.76 13.89 -2.50
CA GLY A 81 9.10 14.26 -2.96
C GLY A 81 9.12 15.61 -3.66
N MET A 82 10.32 16.12 -3.91
CA MET A 82 10.56 17.36 -4.64
C MET A 82 11.87 17.28 -5.42
N VAL A 83 11.90 17.89 -6.60
CA VAL A 83 13.12 18.10 -7.40
C VAL A 83 13.25 19.56 -7.74
N ILE A 84 14.46 20.12 -7.55
CA ILE A 84 14.85 21.46 -8.00
C ILE A 84 15.58 21.32 -9.33
N ASN A 85 15.11 22.04 -10.35
CA ASN A 85 15.85 22.20 -11.59
C ASN A 85 16.99 23.21 -11.34
N VAL A 86 18.23 22.75 -11.42
CA VAL A 86 19.41 23.55 -11.08
C VAL A 86 19.70 24.66 -12.11
N ASP A 87 19.26 24.47 -13.36
CA ASP A 87 19.47 25.46 -14.42
C ASP A 87 18.52 26.67 -14.28
N THR A 88 17.28 26.38 -13.93
CA THR A 88 16.23 27.39 -13.71
C THR A 88 16.18 27.88 -12.27
N MET A 89 16.85 27.19 -11.33
CA MET A 89 16.82 27.43 -9.88
C MET A 89 15.37 27.42 -9.29
N ARG A 90 14.49 26.61 -9.85
CA ARG A 90 13.08 26.52 -9.48
C ARG A 90 12.62 25.07 -9.28
N PRO A 91 11.52 24.84 -8.55
CA PRO A 91 10.90 23.52 -8.51
C PRO A 91 10.61 23.01 -9.92
N HIS A 92 10.93 21.72 -10.17
CA HIS A 92 10.71 21.08 -11.46
C HIS A 92 9.23 20.88 -11.78
N LEU A 93 8.42 20.58 -10.76
CA LEU A 93 6.98 20.38 -10.88
C LEU A 93 6.21 21.68 -10.62
N GLY A 94 5.15 21.92 -11.36
CA GLY A 94 4.27 23.08 -11.18
C GLY A 94 3.64 23.15 -9.78
N GLY A 95 3.31 22.01 -9.18
CA GLY A 95 2.83 21.89 -7.80
C GLY A 95 3.93 21.91 -6.73
N LYS A 96 5.16 22.20 -7.09
CA LYS A 96 6.38 22.18 -6.27
C LYS A 96 6.77 20.77 -5.80
N THR A 97 5.87 20.05 -5.17
CA THR A 97 6.06 18.67 -4.71
C THR A 97 5.27 17.69 -5.58
N GLY A 98 5.60 16.39 -5.49
CA GLY A 98 4.89 15.32 -6.17
C GLY A 98 5.17 13.97 -5.53
N GLY A 99 4.44 12.95 -5.96
CA GLY A 99 4.60 11.60 -5.43
C GLY A 99 5.79 10.89 -6.06
N LEU A 100 6.77 10.50 -5.24
CA LEU A 100 7.85 9.61 -5.62
C LEU A 100 7.33 8.17 -5.66
N SER A 101 7.61 7.45 -6.76
CA SER A 101 7.28 6.03 -6.94
C SER A 101 8.48 5.26 -7.50
N GLY A 102 8.30 3.97 -7.78
CA GLY A 102 9.35 3.11 -8.32
C GLY A 102 10.24 2.46 -7.24
N PRO A 103 11.31 1.74 -7.61
CA PRO A 103 12.08 0.88 -6.72
C PRO A 103 12.63 1.57 -5.46
N ALA A 104 12.89 2.88 -5.53
CA ALA A 104 13.43 3.65 -4.40
C ALA A 104 12.52 3.65 -3.16
N ILE A 105 11.19 3.53 -3.33
CA ILE A 105 10.25 3.54 -2.20
C ILE A 105 9.96 2.14 -1.64
N ARG A 106 10.45 1.06 -2.26
CA ARG A 106 10.16 -0.30 -1.82
C ARG A 106 10.49 -0.57 -0.36
N PRO A 107 11.66 -0.20 0.19
CA PRO A 107 11.95 -0.44 1.60
C PRO A 107 10.97 0.27 2.55
N ILE A 108 10.44 1.42 2.16
CA ILE A 108 9.43 2.16 2.92
C ILE A 108 8.10 1.38 2.90
N ALA A 109 7.71 0.88 1.72
CA ALA A 109 6.49 0.11 1.55
C ALA A 109 6.54 -1.23 2.32
N VAL A 110 7.65 -1.96 2.23
CA VAL A 110 7.86 -3.23 2.96
C VAL A 110 7.77 -3.00 4.47
N ARG A 111 8.43 -1.97 5.01
CA ARG A 111 8.33 -1.60 6.43
C ARG A 111 6.89 -1.29 6.83
N ALA A 112 6.17 -0.52 6.03
CA ALA A 112 4.79 -0.15 6.29
C ALA A 112 3.88 -1.40 6.36
N VAL A 113 3.99 -2.30 5.38
CA VAL A 113 3.24 -3.57 5.36
C VAL A 113 3.60 -4.41 6.58
N TYR A 114 4.88 -4.55 6.90
CA TYR A 114 5.35 -5.33 8.05
C TYR A 114 4.78 -4.82 9.37
N GLN A 115 4.88 -3.52 9.64
CA GLN A 115 4.39 -2.91 10.88
C GLN A 115 2.87 -3.02 11.04
N VAL A 116 2.12 -2.77 9.94
CA VAL A 116 0.66 -2.86 9.97
C VAL A 116 0.19 -4.31 10.12
N HIS A 117 0.81 -5.26 9.41
CA HIS A 117 0.48 -6.68 9.55
C HIS A 117 0.75 -7.20 10.98
N ALA A 118 1.85 -6.80 11.60
CA ALA A 118 2.14 -7.15 13.00
C ALA A 118 1.03 -6.68 13.97
N ALA A 119 0.46 -5.51 13.70
CA ALA A 119 -0.59 -4.92 14.55
C ALA A 119 -2.02 -5.41 14.20
N LEU A 120 -2.25 -5.79 12.94
CA LEU A 120 -3.55 -6.17 12.38
C LEU A 120 -3.42 -7.44 11.51
N PRO A 121 -3.03 -8.59 12.09
CA PRO A 121 -2.66 -9.80 11.33
C PRO A 121 -3.84 -10.43 10.58
N GLN A 122 -5.08 -10.09 10.91
CA GLN A 122 -6.29 -10.59 10.27
C GLN A 122 -6.79 -9.68 9.13
N THR A 123 -6.29 -8.44 9.03
CA THR A 123 -6.72 -7.50 8.01
C THR A 123 -5.96 -7.74 6.71
N PRO A 124 -6.64 -8.02 5.59
CA PRO A 124 -5.98 -8.18 4.30
C PRO A 124 -5.27 -6.89 3.87
N ILE A 125 -4.04 -7.03 3.37
CA ILE A 125 -3.23 -5.91 2.88
C ILE A 125 -2.89 -6.13 1.41
N LEU A 126 -3.24 -5.16 0.55
CA LEU A 126 -2.73 -5.05 -0.81
C LEU A 126 -1.43 -4.25 -0.78
N GLY A 127 -0.30 -4.94 -0.88
CA GLY A 127 1.04 -4.33 -0.85
C GLY A 127 1.38 -3.66 -2.18
N MET A 128 1.85 -2.42 -2.15
CA MET A 128 2.27 -1.67 -3.34
C MET A 128 3.38 -0.68 -3.00
N GLY A 129 4.21 -0.37 -4.00
CA GLY A 129 5.32 0.56 -3.91
C GLY A 129 6.65 -0.08 -4.25
N GLY A 130 7.18 0.25 -5.43
CA GLY A 130 8.50 -0.14 -5.88
C GLY A 130 8.68 -1.59 -6.34
N ILE A 131 7.60 -2.33 -6.58
CA ILE A 131 7.64 -3.69 -7.08
C ILE A 131 7.99 -3.66 -8.57
N ALA A 132 9.12 -4.28 -8.93
CA ALA A 132 9.63 -4.37 -10.30
C ALA A 132 10.05 -5.80 -10.69
N SER A 133 10.02 -6.75 -9.76
CA SER A 133 10.36 -8.17 -9.97
C SER A 133 9.52 -9.09 -9.09
N GLY A 134 9.55 -10.40 -9.37
CA GLY A 134 8.93 -11.41 -8.51
C GLY A 134 9.55 -11.46 -7.11
N LYS A 135 10.84 -11.12 -6.98
CA LYS A 135 11.50 -11.02 -5.67
C LYS A 135 10.91 -9.88 -4.83
N ASP A 136 10.68 -8.72 -5.44
CA ASP A 136 10.07 -7.58 -4.76
C ASP A 136 8.63 -7.89 -4.32
N ALA A 137 7.89 -8.60 -5.18
CA ALA A 137 6.55 -9.06 -4.86
C ALA A 137 6.55 -10.06 -3.67
N LEU A 138 7.49 -11.02 -3.69
CA LEU A 138 7.65 -11.98 -2.59
C LEU A 138 8.02 -11.27 -1.28
N GLU A 139 8.90 -10.26 -1.32
CA GLU A 139 9.28 -9.47 -0.14
C GLU A 139 8.04 -8.84 0.53
N MET A 140 7.14 -8.25 -0.27
CA MET A 140 5.86 -7.70 0.23
C MET A 140 4.97 -8.78 0.86
N ILE A 141 4.87 -9.96 0.23
CA ILE A 141 4.07 -11.07 0.76
C ILE A 141 4.65 -11.58 2.08
N LEU A 142 5.96 -11.77 2.15
CA LEU A 142 6.64 -12.19 3.37
C LEU A 142 6.47 -11.18 4.51
N ALA A 143 6.40 -9.88 4.19
CA ALA A 143 6.12 -8.81 5.15
C ALA A 143 4.67 -8.79 5.65
N GLY A 144 3.73 -9.47 4.98
CA GLY A 144 2.33 -9.57 5.40
C GLY A 144 1.29 -9.14 4.38
N ALA A 145 1.69 -8.75 3.16
CA ALA A 145 0.72 -8.46 2.11
C ALA A 145 -0.01 -9.74 1.66
N SER A 146 -1.33 -9.67 1.55
CA SER A 146 -2.18 -10.75 1.04
C SER A 146 -2.18 -10.82 -0.48
N GLY A 147 -1.77 -9.76 -1.13
CA GLY A 147 -1.59 -9.60 -2.56
C GLY A 147 -0.76 -8.36 -2.86
N VAL A 148 -0.37 -8.18 -4.12
CA VAL A 148 0.44 -7.04 -4.55
C VAL A 148 -0.18 -6.29 -5.72
N SER A 149 0.09 -4.98 -5.79
CA SER A 149 -0.28 -4.12 -6.91
C SER A 149 0.98 -3.51 -7.53
N ILE A 150 1.09 -3.62 -8.86
CA ILE A 150 2.22 -3.14 -9.65
C ILE A 150 1.79 -1.88 -10.41
N GLY A 151 2.45 -0.75 -10.15
CA GLY A 151 2.18 0.51 -10.80
C GLY A 151 3.29 0.91 -11.78
N THR A 152 4.27 1.66 -11.30
CA THR A 152 5.31 2.34 -12.10
C THR A 152 6.04 1.41 -13.09
N ALA A 153 6.29 0.15 -12.71
CA ALA A 153 6.98 -0.82 -13.58
C ALA A 153 6.25 -1.06 -14.89
N SER A 154 4.90 -0.96 -14.90
CA SER A 154 4.10 -1.19 -16.10
C SER A 154 4.20 -0.05 -17.14
N PHE A 155 4.66 1.15 -16.77
CA PHE A 155 4.90 2.23 -17.73
C PHE A 155 6.11 1.95 -18.63
N GLY A 156 7.18 1.35 -18.07
CA GLY A 156 8.36 0.97 -18.85
C GLY A 156 8.23 -0.39 -19.53
N ASN A 157 7.43 -1.27 -18.95
CA ASN A 157 7.16 -2.62 -19.49
C ASN A 157 5.68 -2.98 -19.28
N PRO A 158 4.83 -2.89 -20.34
CA PRO A 158 3.41 -3.22 -20.23
C PRO A 158 3.13 -4.67 -19.81
N THR A 159 4.07 -5.59 -20.00
CA THR A 159 3.95 -7.00 -19.61
C THR A 159 4.53 -7.29 -18.22
N ALA A 160 5.02 -6.27 -17.50
CA ALA A 160 5.67 -6.43 -16.20
C ALA A 160 4.82 -7.25 -15.21
N ILE A 161 3.49 -7.01 -15.17
CA ILE A 161 2.59 -7.72 -14.26
C ILE A 161 2.63 -9.23 -14.50
N MET A 162 2.60 -9.66 -15.78
CA MET A 162 2.63 -11.08 -16.15
C MET A 162 3.98 -11.72 -15.78
N SER A 163 5.08 -11.03 -16.07
CA SER A 163 6.43 -11.48 -15.73
C SER A 163 6.62 -11.62 -14.23
N ILE A 164 6.23 -10.60 -13.46
CA ILE A 164 6.32 -10.58 -12.00
C ILE A 164 5.47 -11.71 -11.38
N GLN A 165 4.27 -11.95 -11.91
CA GLN A 165 3.42 -13.05 -11.46
C GLN A 165 4.07 -14.41 -11.69
N ALA A 166 4.65 -14.63 -12.88
CA ALA A 166 5.34 -15.89 -13.22
C ALA A 166 6.57 -16.10 -12.31
N GLU A 167 7.38 -15.06 -12.13
CA GLU A 167 8.55 -15.09 -11.24
C GLU A 167 8.14 -15.37 -9.78
N LEU A 168 7.12 -14.69 -9.27
CA LEU A 168 6.61 -14.90 -7.91
C LEU A 168 6.15 -16.35 -7.71
N LYS A 169 5.41 -16.89 -8.67
CA LYS A 169 4.96 -18.29 -8.62
C LYS A 169 6.15 -19.24 -8.52
N GLN A 170 7.18 -19.05 -9.37
CA GLN A 170 8.37 -19.90 -9.34
C GLN A 170 9.12 -19.77 -8.01
N LEU A 171 9.30 -18.56 -7.52
CA LEU A 171 9.96 -18.29 -6.24
C LEU A 171 9.26 -18.94 -5.03
N LEU A 172 7.93 -19.01 -5.05
CA LEU A 172 7.14 -19.71 -4.02
C LEU A 172 7.38 -21.22 -4.09
N LEU A 173 7.31 -21.80 -5.29
CA LEU A 173 7.55 -23.24 -5.49
C LEU A 173 8.97 -23.65 -5.07
N ASP A 174 10.00 -22.88 -5.46
CA ASP A 174 11.39 -23.13 -5.11
C ASP A 174 11.66 -23.12 -3.59
N ARG A 175 10.77 -22.47 -2.82
CA ARG A 175 10.81 -22.40 -1.35
C ARG A 175 9.87 -23.36 -0.65
N GLY A 176 9.21 -24.24 -1.40
CA GLY A 176 8.31 -25.26 -0.87
C GLY A 176 6.94 -24.74 -0.45
N PHE A 177 6.56 -23.53 -0.81
CA PHE A 177 5.20 -23.03 -0.56
C PHE A 177 4.22 -23.64 -1.56
N THR A 178 3.13 -24.22 -1.06
CA THR A 178 2.06 -24.78 -1.89
C THR A 178 0.93 -23.77 -2.15
N SER A 179 0.91 -22.65 -1.43
CA SER A 179 -0.03 -21.56 -1.62
C SER A 179 0.57 -20.21 -1.21
N LEU A 180 0.08 -19.12 -1.81
CA LEU A 180 0.46 -17.77 -1.44
C LEU A 180 0.18 -17.50 0.06
N LYS A 181 -0.95 -18.00 0.58
CA LYS A 181 -1.36 -17.83 1.97
C LYS A 181 -0.30 -18.32 2.98
N GLN A 182 0.45 -19.37 2.65
CA GLN A 182 1.53 -19.88 3.51
C GLN A 182 2.70 -18.91 3.63
N ALA A 183 2.94 -18.09 2.60
CA ALA A 183 4.02 -17.12 2.56
C ALA A 183 3.63 -15.78 3.20
N VAL A 184 2.33 -15.46 3.32
CA VAL A 184 1.85 -14.21 3.91
C VAL A 184 2.35 -14.10 5.35
N GLY A 185 3.07 -13.02 5.64
CA GLY A 185 3.59 -12.73 6.98
C GLY A 185 4.65 -13.73 7.47
N TYR A 186 5.26 -14.52 6.58
CA TYR A 186 6.25 -15.52 6.98
C TYR A 186 7.45 -14.91 7.72
N ALA A 187 7.81 -13.65 7.39
CA ALA A 187 8.89 -12.94 8.06
C ALA A 187 8.61 -12.55 9.53
N HIS A 188 7.37 -12.74 10.01
CA HIS A 188 7.01 -12.52 11.43
C HIS A 188 7.16 -13.77 12.29
N ARG A 189 7.45 -14.92 11.68
CA ARG A 189 7.63 -16.16 12.43
C ARG A 189 8.98 -16.13 13.11
N SER A 190 9.03 -16.50 14.38
CA SER A 190 10.29 -16.69 15.09
C SER A 190 11.12 -17.74 14.35
N VAL A 191 12.38 -17.45 14.11
CA VAL A 191 13.35 -18.48 13.71
C VAL A 191 13.56 -19.34 14.96
N GLU A 192 13.09 -20.59 14.94
CA GLU A 192 13.38 -21.53 16.05
C GLU A 192 14.90 -21.65 16.15
N GLY A 193 15.49 -21.06 17.17
CA GLY A 193 16.92 -21.18 17.47
C GLY A 193 17.72 -19.90 17.73
N GLU A 194 17.09 -18.71 17.86
CA GLU A 194 17.76 -17.52 18.44
C GLU A 194 17.36 -17.26 19.88
#